data_47624298acd276dce00b5c785c2158bf
#
_entry.id   47624298acd276dce00b5c785c2158bf
#
_cell.length_a   1.000
_cell.length_b   1.000
_cell.length_c   1.000
_cell.angle_alpha   90.00
_cell.angle_beta   90.00
_cell.angle_gamma   90.00
#
_symmetry.space_group_name_H-M   'P 1'
#
loop_
_entity.id
_entity.type
_entity.pdbx_description
1 polymer ?
#
loop_
_entity_poly.entity_id
_entity_poly.type
_entity_poly.pdbx_seq_one_letter_code
_entity_poly.pdbx_strand_id
1 'polypeptide(L)'
;EQLKLFIEDIELYEAHPACEDTKICSKCMHTLPSSAFSTASGGSYLRPECKACASTLTKVRKQLREVHGQPPAGYNCPVCLCDEEQAEGKGGNASAWVLDHDHDTDDFRGWLCHSCNRALGCFNDDVARMKRAIKYIRGKL
;
A
#
# COMPACT_ATOMS: atom_id res chain seq x y z
N GLU A 1 31.78 -45.26 -11.56
CA GLU A 1 31.81 -44.57 -10.22
C GLU A 1 31.30 -43.13 -10.27
N GLN A 2 31.57 -42.34 -11.31
CA GLN A 2 31.05 -40.96 -11.46
C GLN A 2 29.54 -40.87 -11.69
N LEU A 3 28.92 -41.86 -12.31
CA LEU A 3 27.47 -41.87 -12.54
C LEU A 3 26.64 -42.15 -11.28
N LYS A 4 27.17 -42.84 -10.31
CA LYS A 4 26.49 -43.10 -9.02
C LYS A 4 26.41 -41.88 -8.14
N LEU A 5 27.44 -41.01 -8.12
CA LEU A 5 27.43 -39.73 -7.42
C LEU A 5 26.33 -38.77 -7.94
N PHE A 6 26.08 -38.76 -9.25
CA PHE A 6 25.02 -37.92 -9.85
C PHE A 6 23.60 -38.36 -9.49
N ILE A 7 23.37 -39.63 -9.21
CA ILE A 7 22.04 -40.15 -8.87
C ILE A 7 21.73 -39.87 -7.38
N GLU A 8 22.72 -39.95 -6.50
CA GLU A 8 22.57 -39.62 -5.08
C GLU A 8 22.32 -38.11 -4.85
N ASP A 9 22.93 -37.25 -5.66
CA ASP A 9 22.68 -35.80 -5.63
C ASP A 9 21.28 -35.43 -6.13
N ILE A 10 20.70 -36.18 -7.08
CA ILE A 10 19.34 -35.95 -7.59
C ILE A 10 18.30 -36.36 -6.54
N GLU A 11 18.49 -37.49 -5.84
CA GLU A 11 17.60 -37.92 -4.77
C GLU A 11 17.62 -36.99 -3.55
N LEU A 12 18.76 -36.35 -3.24
CA LEU A 12 18.88 -35.32 -2.21
C LEU A 12 18.16 -34.01 -2.60
N TYR A 13 18.06 -33.70 -3.91
CA TYR A 13 17.40 -32.49 -4.37
C TYR A 13 15.85 -32.62 -4.36
N GLU A 14 15.32 -33.85 -4.55
CA GLU A 14 13.87 -34.14 -4.47
C GLU A 14 13.35 -34.19 -3.01
N ALA A 15 14.23 -34.29 -2.03
CA ALA A 15 13.89 -34.39 -0.61
C ALA A 15 13.82 -33.02 0.12
N HIS A 16 14.10 -31.90 -0.56
CA HIS A 16 13.83 -30.58 0.02
C HIS A 16 12.31 -30.35 0.02
N PRO A 17 11.70 -30.14 1.21
CA PRO A 17 10.31 -29.70 1.24
C PRO A 17 10.20 -28.46 0.38
N ALA A 18 9.19 -28.43 -0.50
CA ALA A 18 8.91 -27.29 -1.36
C ALA A 18 9.03 -26.02 -0.49
N CYS A 19 9.96 -25.15 -0.84
CA CYS A 19 10.16 -23.90 -0.13
C CYS A 19 8.82 -23.18 -0.15
N GLU A 20 8.11 -23.13 0.98
CA GLU A 20 6.84 -22.45 1.06
C GLU A 20 7.10 -21.02 0.60
N ASP A 21 6.38 -20.61 -0.44
CA ASP A 21 6.50 -19.28 -0.99
C ASP A 21 6.05 -18.28 0.08
N THR A 22 7.01 -17.54 0.63
CA THR A 22 6.79 -16.61 1.73
C THR A 22 7.00 -15.16 1.29
N LYS A 23 6.35 -14.23 1.99
CA LYS A 23 6.45 -12.80 1.74
C LYS A 23 6.48 -12.03 3.06
N ILE A 24 7.23 -10.93 3.09
CA ILE A 24 7.26 -10.02 4.24
C ILE A 24 6.07 -9.06 4.11
N CYS A 25 5.25 -8.98 5.17
CA CYS A 25 4.19 -8.00 5.26
C CYS A 25 4.77 -6.59 5.49
N SER A 26 4.39 -5.62 4.65
CA SER A 26 4.86 -4.23 4.76
C SER A 26 4.37 -3.49 6.01
N LYS A 27 3.38 -4.03 6.73
CA LYS A 27 2.81 -3.42 7.94
C LYS A 27 3.34 -4.04 9.22
N CYS A 28 3.22 -5.35 9.40
CA CYS A 28 3.67 -6.02 10.63
C CYS A 28 5.10 -6.55 10.54
N MET A 29 5.74 -6.45 9.38
CA MET A 29 7.12 -6.89 9.11
C MET A 29 7.38 -8.39 9.36
N HIS A 30 6.32 -9.20 9.53
CA HIS A 30 6.45 -10.65 9.66
C HIS A 30 6.60 -11.31 8.29
N THR A 31 7.46 -12.32 8.22
CA THR A 31 7.52 -13.26 7.09
C THR A 31 6.39 -14.26 7.23
N LEU A 32 5.48 -14.27 6.26
CA LEU A 32 4.26 -15.07 6.26
C LEU A 32 4.15 -15.85 4.96
N PRO A 33 3.45 -17.01 4.95
CA PRO A 33 3.19 -17.74 3.72
C PRO A 33 2.37 -16.88 2.74
N SER A 34 2.60 -17.04 1.45
CA SER A 34 1.90 -16.28 0.38
C SER A 34 0.38 -16.36 0.48
N SER A 35 -0.16 -17.45 1.03
CA SER A 35 -1.59 -17.63 1.32
C SER A 35 -2.16 -16.63 2.33
N ALA A 36 -1.31 -16.02 3.17
CA ALA A 36 -1.71 -14.98 4.12
C ALA A 36 -1.96 -13.61 3.47
N PHE A 37 -1.71 -13.45 2.17
CA PHE A 37 -1.88 -12.22 1.41
C PHE A 37 -3.05 -12.35 0.43
N SER A 38 -3.70 -11.22 0.15
CA SER A 38 -4.70 -11.14 -0.92
C SER A 38 -4.02 -10.80 -2.24
N THR A 39 -4.57 -11.30 -3.35
CA THR A 39 -4.16 -10.89 -4.68
C THR A 39 -4.67 -9.49 -5.01
N ALA A 40 -3.92 -8.73 -5.78
CA ALA A 40 -4.39 -7.48 -6.37
C ALA A 40 -5.35 -7.76 -7.53
N SER A 41 -6.03 -6.72 -8.01
CA SER A 41 -6.93 -6.79 -9.17
C SER A 41 -6.30 -7.54 -10.34
N GLY A 42 -6.98 -8.57 -10.82
CA GLY A 42 -6.49 -9.43 -11.89
C GLY A 42 -5.56 -10.56 -11.47
N GLY A 43 -5.24 -10.72 -10.18
CA GLY A 43 -4.47 -11.86 -9.67
C GLY A 43 -2.97 -11.86 -9.99
N SER A 44 -2.45 -10.76 -10.57
CA SER A 44 -1.07 -10.71 -11.07
C SER A 44 0.00 -10.63 -9.98
N TYR A 45 -0.33 -10.15 -8.78
CA TYR A 45 0.61 -10.04 -7.67
C TYR A 45 -0.10 -10.02 -6.31
N LEU A 46 0.63 -10.36 -5.25
CA LEU A 46 0.13 -10.30 -3.88
C LEU A 46 0.21 -8.87 -3.34
N ARG A 47 -0.82 -8.45 -2.59
CA ARG A 47 -0.80 -7.17 -1.89
C ARG A 47 0.40 -7.08 -0.93
N PRO A 48 0.91 -5.86 -0.66
CA PRO A 48 2.06 -5.69 0.23
C PRO A 48 1.74 -6.00 1.69
N GLU A 49 0.51 -5.75 2.14
CA GLU A 49 0.03 -6.04 3.49
C GLU A 49 -0.66 -7.41 3.55
N CYS A 50 -0.49 -8.13 4.66
CA CYS A 50 -1.20 -9.38 4.91
C CYS A 50 -2.70 -9.15 5.19
N LYS A 51 -3.52 -10.19 5.03
CA LYS A 51 -4.99 -10.13 5.24
C LYS A 51 -5.38 -9.60 6.62
N ALA A 52 -4.64 -9.96 7.67
CA ALA A 52 -4.91 -9.48 9.03
C ALA A 52 -4.68 -7.97 9.13
N CYS A 53 -3.55 -7.45 8.65
CA CYS A 53 -3.27 -6.02 8.63
C CYS A 53 -4.25 -5.25 7.75
N ALA A 54 -4.62 -5.78 6.58
CA ALA A 54 -5.62 -5.18 5.71
C ALA A 54 -7.00 -5.07 6.38
N SER A 55 -7.40 -6.09 7.14
CA SER A 55 -8.64 -6.07 7.94
C SER A 55 -8.61 -5.00 9.02
N THR A 56 -7.50 -4.88 9.75
CA THR A 56 -7.32 -3.82 10.76
C THR A 56 -7.41 -2.43 10.14
N LEU A 57 -6.72 -2.18 9.04
CA LEU A 57 -6.80 -0.91 8.30
C LEU A 57 -8.22 -0.57 7.86
N THR A 58 -8.98 -1.57 7.44
CA THR A 58 -10.39 -1.37 7.05
C THR A 58 -11.25 -0.91 8.24
N LYS A 59 -11.03 -1.50 9.42
CA LYS A 59 -11.72 -1.12 10.66
C LYS A 59 -11.36 0.30 11.09
N VAL A 60 -10.07 0.65 11.09
CA VAL A 60 -9.58 2.00 11.42
C VAL A 60 -10.23 3.03 10.48
N ARG A 61 -10.18 2.82 9.18
CA ARG A 61 -10.80 3.74 8.21
C ARG A 61 -12.31 3.88 8.39
N LYS A 62 -12.99 2.80 8.77
CA LYS A 62 -14.43 2.86 9.07
C LYS A 62 -14.69 3.73 10.29
N GLN A 63 -13.97 3.51 11.40
CA GLN A 63 -14.09 4.32 12.62
C GLN A 63 -13.79 5.80 12.38
N LEU A 64 -12.72 6.11 11.64
CA LEU A 64 -12.40 7.48 11.30
C LEU A 64 -13.49 8.17 10.47
N ARG A 65 -14.12 7.45 9.52
CA ARG A 65 -15.26 8.00 8.77
C ARG A 65 -16.50 8.24 9.64
N GLU A 66 -16.74 7.38 10.62
CA GLU A 66 -17.85 7.54 11.57
C GLU A 66 -17.64 8.78 12.45
N VAL A 67 -16.40 9.05 12.86
CA VAL A 67 -16.05 10.21 13.72
C VAL A 67 -15.99 11.51 12.92
N HIS A 68 -15.34 11.51 11.76
CA HIS A 68 -15.03 12.73 11.00
C HIS A 68 -16.01 13.03 9.85
N GLY A 69 -16.94 12.11 9.58
CA GLY A 69 -17.99 12.31 8.56
C GLY A 69 -17.44 12.41 7.14
N GLN A 70 -17.93 13.39 6.41
CA GLN A 70 -17.52 13.75 5.06
C GLN A 70 -16.98 15.18 5.03
N PRO A 71 -16.19 15.57 4.02
CA PRO A 71 -15.76 16.97 3.88
C PRO A 71 -16.99 17.89 3.74
N PRO A 72 -16.94 19.11 4.26
CA PRO A 72 -18.01 20.08 4.11
C PRO A 72 -18.18 20.50 2.65
N ALA A 73 -19.36 21.02 2.31
CA ALA A 73 -19.62 21.59 0.97
C ALA A 73 -18.60 22.70 0.66
N GLY A 74 -18.09 22.72 -0.57
CA GLY A 74 -17.07 23.68 -0.99
C GLY A 74 -15.65 23.32 -0.51
N TYR A 75 -15.44 22.08 -0.04
CA TYR A 75 -14.11 21.61 0.36
C TYR A 75 -13.17 21.52 -0.85
N ASN A 76 -11.93 21.94 -0.65
CA ASN A 76 -10.86 21.80 -1.62
C ASN A 76 -9.76 20.90 -1.09
N CYS A 77 -9.16 20.10 -1.97
CA CYS A 77 -7.99 19.28 -1.59
C CYS A 77 -6.86 20.16 -1.03
N PRO A 78 -6.37 19.92 0.19
CA PRO A 78 -5.36 20.80 0.80
C PRO A 78 -4.00 20.75 0.10
N VAL A 79 -3.77 19.78 -0.79
CA VAL A 79 -2.49 19.63 -1.50
C VAL A 79 -2.52 20.28 -2.88
N CYS A 80 -3.53 20.00 -3.71
CA CYS A 80 -3.59 20.53 -5.08
C CYS A 80 -4.68 21.59 -5.29
N LEU A 81 -5.48 21.88 -4.27
CA LEU A 81 -6.55 22.88 -4.25
C LEU A 81 -7.70 22.60 -5.22
N CYS A 82 -7.78 21.39 -5.80
CA CYS A 82 -8.91 21.02 -6.65
C CYS A 82 -10.20 20.95 -5.82
N ASP A 83 -11.31 21.35 -6.44
CA ASP A 83 -12.66 21.20 -5.90
C ASP A 83 -13.22 19.79 -6.14
N GLU A 84 -14.48 19.57 -5.74
CA GLU A 84 -15.14 18.27 -5.84
C GLU A 84 -15.32 17.83 -7.29
N GLU A 85 -15.74 18.71 -8.18
CA GLU A 85 -15.95 18.43 -9.60
C GLU A 85 -14.65 17.98 -10.28
N GLN A 86 -13.54 18.67 -9.99
CA GLN A 86 -12.21 18.32 -10.49
C GLN A 86 -11.65 17.02 -9.91
N ALA A 87 -12.09 16.65 -8.70
CA ALA A 87 -11.65 15.44 -8.01
C ALA A 87 -12.44 14.19 -8.43
N GLU A 88 -13.68 14.33 -8.90
CA GLU A 88 -14.56 13.23 -9.31
C GLU A 88 -13.96 12.38 -10.43
N GLY A 89 -14.26 11.09 -10.40
CA GLY A 89 -13.90 10.13 -11.46
C GLY A 89 -12.42 9.74 -11.53
N LYS A 90 -11.53 10.37 -10.75
CA LYS A 90 -10.07 10.12 -10.85
C LYS A 90 -9.55 8.91 -10.07
N GLY A 91 -10.43 8.13 -9.47
CA GLY A 91 -10.02 6.94 -8.71
C GLY A 91 -10.77 5.66 -9.07
N GLY A 92 -11.69 5.71 -10.03
CA GLY A 92 -12.58 4.59 -10.32
C GLY A 92 -13.63 4.33 -9.23
N ASN A 93 -13.73 5.21 -8.23
CA ASN A 93 -14.67 5.18 -7.13
C ASN A 93 -15.70 6.31 -7.27
N ALA A 94 -16.89 6.12 -6.70
CA ALA A 94 -17.97 7.09 -6.73
C ALA A 94 -17.74 8.34 -5.86
N SER A 95 -16.66 8.40 -5.07
CA SER A 95 -16.36 9.51 -4.16
C SER A 95 -15.18 10.34 -4.67
N ALA A 96 -15.32 11.66 -4.67
CA ALA A 96 -14.25 12.60 -4.99
C ALA A 96 -13.11 12.55 -3.96
N TRP A 97 -13.42 12.20 -2.71
CA TRP A 97 -12.52 12.33 -1.58
C TRP A 97 -12.12 11.00 -0.98
N VAL A 98 -10.86 10.91 -0.58
CA VAL A 98 -10.25 9.78 0.14
C VAL A 98 -9.90 10.24 1.55
N LEU A 99 -10.31 9.46 2.56
CA LEU A 99 -9.88 9.65 3.92
C LEU A 99 -8.37 9.38 4.01
N ASP A 100 -7.64 10.36 4.52
CA ASP A 100 -6.23 10.29 4.80
C ASP A 100 -5.97 10.23 6.30
N HIS A 101 -5.01 9.41 6.72
CA HIS A 101 -4.64 9.22 8.12
C HIS A 101 -3.15 8.91 8.22
N ASP A 102 -2.59 9.19 9.37
CA ASP A 102 -1.23 8.80 9.68
C ASP A 102 -1.12 7.27 9.78
N HIS A 103 -0.14 6.69 9.10
CA HIS A 103 0.00 5.24 9.01
C HIS A 103 0.68 4.60 10.24
N ASP A 104 1.26 5.41 11.11
CA ASP A 104 1.93 4.96 12.33
C ASP A 104 1.04 5.11 13.56
N THR A 105 0.25 6.20 13.63
CA THR A 105 -0.62 6.52 14.76
C THR A 105 -2.10 6.25 14.51
N ASP A 106 -2.50 6.03 13.25
CA ASP A 106 -3.88 5.94 12.79
C ASP A 106 -4.70 7.24 12.98
N ASP A 107 -4.05 8.37 13.26
CA ASP A 107 -4.70 9.67 13.43
C ASP A 107 -5.23 10.21 12.10
N PHE A 108 -6.44 10.76 12.13
CA PHE A 108 -7.02 11.42 10.95
C PHE A 108 -6.23 12.68 10.58
N ARG A 109 -5.78 12.77 9.32
CA ARG A 109 -5.10 13.95 8.77
C ARG A 109 -6.00 14.85 7.95
N GLY A 110 -6.99 14.28 7.29
CA GLY A 110 -7.91 15.05 6.44
C GLY A 110 -8.50 14.24 5.29
N TRP A 111 -9.04 14.96 4.32
CA TRP A 111 -9.56 14.41 3.10
C TRP A 111 -8.69 14.87 1.92
N LEU A 112 -8.34 13.96 1.04
CA LEU A 112 -7.55 14.24 -0.15
C LEU A 112 -8.30 13.82 -1.41
N CYS A 113 -7.99 14.43 -2.55
CA CYS A 113 -8.38 13.85 -3.82
C CYS A 113 -7.54 12.58 -4.09
N HIS A 114 -8.06 11.68 -4.93
CA HIS A 114 -7.41 10.40 -5.25
C HIS A 114 -5.98 10.55 -5.78
N SER A 115 -5.73 11.60 -6.59
CA SER A 115 -4.40 11.85 -7.17
C SER A 115 -3.39 12.23 -6.09
N CYS A 116 -3.75 13.12 -5.16
CA CYS A 116 -2.85 13.52 -4.08
C CYS A 116 -2.62 12.41 -3.08
N ASN A 117 -3.67 11.66 -2.68
CA ASN A 117 -3.50 10.50 -1.81
C ASN A 117 -2.56 9.46 -2.41
N ARG A 118 -2.67 9.19 -3.72
CA ARG A 118 -1.76 8.28 -4.42
C ARG A 118 -0.33 8.84 -4.49
N ALA A 119 -0.17 10.13 -4.75
CA ALA A 119 1.13 10.78 -4.84
C ALA A 119 1.88 10.71 -3.50
N LEU A 120 1.22 11.00 -2.37
CA LEU A 120 1.81 10.85 -1.03
C LEU A 120 2.21 9.40 -0.75
N GLY A 121 1.34 8.44 -1.09
CA GLY A 121 1.66 7.01 -0.96
C GLY A 121 2.86 6.57 -1.79
N CYS A 122 3.08 7.13 -2.99
CA CYS A 122 4.27 6.85 -3.81
C CYS A 122 5.57 7.33 -3.13
N PHE A 123 5.50 8.37 -2.31
CA PHE A 123 6.61 8.82 -1.48
C PHE A 123 6.69 8.12 -0.12
N ASN A 124 5.77 7.18 0.18
CA ASN A 124 5.61 6.54 1.49
C ASN A 124 5.43 7.54 2.64
N ASP A 125 4.77 8.67 2.39
CA ASP A 125 4.62 9.79 3.34
C ASP A 125 5.96 10.35 3.87
N ASP A 126 7.08 10.02 3.21
CA ASP A 126 8.43 10.43 3.63
C ASP A 126 8.71 11.88 3.22
N VAL A 127 8.67 12.77 4.20
CA VAL A 127 8.95 14.21 4.05
C VAL A 127 10.34 14.47 3.45
N ALA A 128 11.34 13.65 3.79
CA ALA A 128 12.69 13.83 3.26
C ALA A 128 12.75 13.51 1.76
N ARG A 129 12.04 12.47 1.31
CA ARG A 129 11.88 12.16 -0.13
C ARG A 129 11.17 13.29 -0.88
N MET A 130 10.08 13.81 -0.31
CA MET A 130 9.35 14.93 -0.91
C MET A 130 10.23 16.18 -1.04
N LYS A 131 11.02 16.52 -0.01
CA LYS A 131 11.99 17.62 -0.05
C LYS A 131 13.06 17.41 -1.12
N ARG A 132 13.56 16.18 -1.31
CA ARG A 132 14.50 15.87 -2.40
C ARG A 132 13.84 16.01 -3.76
N ALA A 133 12.59 15.57 -3.93
CA ALA A 133 11.85 15.75 -5.18
C ALA A 133 11.67 17.24 -5.54
N ILE A 134 11.35 18.09 -4.56
CA ILE A 134 11.28 19.54 -4.76
C ILE A 134 12.63 20.10 -5.24
N LYS A 135 13.75 19.69 -4.62
CA LYS A 135 15.09 20.12 -5.05
C LYS A 135 15.39 19.66 -6.48
N TYR A 136 15.06 18.42 -6.81
CA TYR A 136 15.23 17.86 -8.15
C TYR A 136 14.48 18.68 -9.21
N ILE A 137 13.19 18.95 -8.99
CA ILE A 137 12.36 19.75 -9.91
C ILE A 137 12.93 21.17 -10.09
N ARG A 138 13.52 21.75 -9.03
CA ARG A 138 14.15 23.08 -9.06
C ARG A 138 15.57 23.06 -9.63
N GLY A 139 16.08 21.92 -10.09
CA GLY A 139 17.46 21.81 -10.58
C GLY A 139 18.54 22.10 -9.53
N LYS A 140 18.28 21.78 -8.25
CA LYS A 140 19.14 22.10 -7.10
C LYS A 140 19.62 20.86 -6.33
N LEU A 141 19.70 19.71 -7.01
CA LEU A 141 20.34 18.50 -6.46
C LEU A 141 21.83 18.59 -6.66
#